data_ce7dcb0804a4c8617e404c491931991e
#
_entry.id   ce7dcb0804a4c8617e404c491931991e
#
_cell.length_a   1.000
_cell.length_b   1.000
_cell.length_c   1.000
_cell.angle_alpha   90.00
_cell.angle_beta   90.00
_cell.angle_gamma   90.00
#
_symmetry.space_group_name_H-M   'P 1'
#
loop_
_entity.id
_entity.type
_entity.pdbx_description
1 polymer ?
#
loop_
_entity_poly.entity_id
_entity_poly.type
_entity_poly.pdbx_seq_one_letter_code
_entity_poly.pdbx_strand_id
1 'polypeptide(L)'
;MKALLPRTLRLIRRPAWVAATCLLLMGCGPEARRAPGGVTDRQQQEPAISGSGNILAVLVEQRGRPTVQLRDLRTGQPLPTRHLNRHQPHSSPSLSWNGRYLAVITQRGNRRMAVIEDRLTGRAHPLRSPGNHDPVRLSLSPDAQRLALQVSDRGRWRVELLDLSGVLEADRPGGLRLSTDEPTP
;
A
#
# COMPACT_ATOMS: atom_id res chain seq x y z
N MET A 1 -70.79 -9.65 61.85
CA MET A 1 -70.53 -10.93 61.20
C MET A 1 -70.43 -10.72 59.69
N LYS A 2 -69.19 -10.57 59.17
CA LYS A 2 -68.94 -10.55 57.71
C LYS A 2 -67.51 -11.07 57.52
N ALA A 3 -67.42 -12.23 56.93
CA ALA A 3 -66.18 -12.92 56.61
C ALA A 3 -65.46 -12.26 55.44
N LEU A 4 -64.15 -12.01 55.56
CA LEU A 4 -63.30 -11.53 54.54
C LEU A 4 -62.51 -12.72 54.00
N LEU A 5 -62.64 -13.00 52.68
CA LEU A 5 -61.85 -13.97 51.93
C LEU A 5 -60.41 -13.40 51.61
N PRO A 6 -59.38 -14.20 51.65
CA PRO A 6 -58.01 -13.77 51.23
C PRO A 6 -57.87 -13.86 49.72
N ARG A 7 -57.30 -12.79 49.15
CA ARG A 7 -56.87 -12.69 47.76
C ARG A 7 -55.62 -13.53 47.54
N THR A 8 -55.74 -14.55 46.75
CA THR A 8 -54.61 -15.34 46.27
C THR A 8 -53.71 -14.57 45.29
N LEU A 9 -52.48 -14.31 45.67
CA LEU A 9 -51.43 -13.71 44.82
C LEU A 9 -50.99 -14.76 43.81
N ARG A 10 -51.33 -14.59 42.52
CA ARG A 10 -50.77 -15.40 41.43
C ARG A 10 -49.34 -14.92 41.14
N LEU A 11 -48.32 -15.73 41.54
CA LEU A 11 -46.93 -15.59 41.07
C LEU A 11 -46.87 -15.92 39.58
N ILE A 12 -46.64 -14.90 38.76
CA ILE A 12 -46.32 -15.07 37.33
C ILE A 12 -44.89 -15.53 37.27
N ARG A 13 -44.67 -16.83 37.08
CA ARG A 13 -43.36 -17.39 36.71
C ARG A 13 -42.99 -16.90 35.30
N ARG A 14 -42.10 -15.93 35.21
CA ARG A 14 -41.47 -15.50 33.95
C ARG A 14 -40.52 -16.61 33.50
N PRO A 15 -40.61 -17.11 32.27
CA PRO A 15 -39.67 -18.15 31.78
C PRO A 15 -38.29 -17.56 31.65
N ALA A 16 -37.32 -18.16 32.35
CA ALA A 16 -35.90 -17.81 32.38
C ALA A 16 -35.15 -18.05 31.03
N TRP A 17 -35.88 -18.32 29.97
CA TRP A 17 -35.30 -18.70 28.67
C TRP A 17 -35.07 -17.53 27.72
N VAL A 18 -35.53 -16.32 28.03
CA VAL A 18 -35.36 -15.14 27.15
C VAL A 18 -34.05 -14.42 27.38
N ALA A 19 -33.34 -14.68 28.50
CA ALA A 19 -32.09 -14.01 28.83
C ALA A 19 -30.84 -14.68 28.20
N ALA A 20 -30.98 -15.89 27.64
CA ALA A 20 -29.82 -16.65 27.10
C ALA A 20 -29.52 -16.38 25.62
N THR A 21 -30.38 -15.70 24.89
CA THR A 21 -30.29 -15.54 23.43
C THR A 21 -29.58 -14.26 22.98
N CYS A 22 -29.30 -13.31 23.87
CA CYS A 22 -28.64 -12.03 23.53
C CYS A 22 -27.11 -12.02 23.65
N LEU A 23 -26.47 -13.12 24.09
CA LEU A 23 -25.02 -13.14 24.34
C LEU A 23 -24.17 -13.69 23.17
N LEU A 24 -24.76 -14.05 22.04
CA LEU A 24 -24.04 -14.67 20.91
C LEU A 24 -23.81 -13.75 19.70
N LEU A 25 -24.03 -12.43 19.81
CA LEU A 25 -23.80 -11.48 18.72
C LEU A 25 -22.62 -10.52 18.96
N MET A 26 -21.74 -10.78 19.91
CA MET A 26 -20.44 -10.12 19.90
C MET A 26 -19.56 -10.85 18.89
N GLY A 27 -19.82 -10.63 17.61
CA GLY A 27 -18.90 -10.95 16.54
C GLY A 27 -17.62 -10.13 16.75
N CYS A 28 -16.59 -10.72 17.38
CA CYS A 28 -15.24 -10.24 17.31
C CYS A 28 -14.79 -10.33 15.85
N GLY A 29 -15.03 -9.28 15.07
CA GLY A 29 -14.30 -9.09 13.83
C GLY A 29 -12.79 -9.11 14.15
N PRO A 30 -11.93 -9.69 13.30
CA PRO A 30 -10.49 -9.64 13.53
C PRO A 30 -10.05 -8.16 13.52
N GLU A 31 -9.79 -7.62 14.72
CA GLU A 31 -9.18 -6.30 14.82
C GLU A 31 -7.78 -6.37 14.20
N ALA A 32 -7.61 -5.66 13.10
CA ALA A 32 -6.30 -5.48 12.51
C ALA A 32 -5.38 -4.77 13.53
N ARG A 33 -4.40 -5.47 14.05
CA ARG A 33 -3.42 -4.89 14.97
C ARG A 33 -2.56 -3.89 14.23
N ARG A 34 -2.36 -2.73 14.85
CA ARG A 34 -1.43 -1.72 14.34
C ARG A 34 -0.03 -2.32 14.28
N ALA A 35 0.58 -2.39 13.09
CA ALA A 35 1.94 -2.85 12.95
C ALA A 35 2.91 -1.90 13.68
N PRO A 36 3.98 -2.42 14.34
CA PRO A 36 5.04 -1.59 14.87
C PRO A 36 5.71 -0.82 13.72
N GLY A 37 5.98 0.45 13.89
CA GLY A 37 6.54 1.30 12.82
C GLY A 37 5.80 2.62 12.72
N GLY A 38 5.29 3.07 13.88
CA GLY A 38 4.51 4.28 14.06
C GLY A 38 5.02 5.45 13.26
N VAL A 39 4.10 6.00 12.60
CA VAL A 39 4.23 7.07 11.66
C VAL A 39 4.29 8.38 12.42
N THR A 40 5.13 9.30 11.97
CA THR A 40 5.29 10.64 12.56
C THR A 40 3.95 11.40 12.55
N ASP A 41 3.79 12.40 13.44
CA ASP A 41 2.60 13.29 13.49
C ASP A 41 2.36 14.13 12.22
N ARG A 42 3.18 13.91 11.19
CA ARG A 42 3.05 14.61 9.92
C ARG A 42 1.99 13.95 9.05
N GLN A 43 1.29 14.76 8.28
CA GLN A 43 0.32 14.31 7.31
C GLN A 43 0.97 13.36 6.29
N GLN A 44 0.37 12.19 6.09
CA GLN A 44 0.87 11.13 5.21
C GLN A 44 -0.19 10.72 4.21
N GLN A 45 0.23 10.45 3.00
CA GLN A 45 -0.64 10.15 1.89
C GLN A 45 -0.04 9.04 1.02
N GLU A 46 -0.87 8.43 0.19
CA GLU A 46 -0.49 7.47 -0.84
C GLU A 46 0.46 6.37 -0.33
N PRO A 47 0.04 5.53 0.62
CA PRO A 47 0.87 4.45 1.12
C PRO A 47 1.09 3.37 0.06
N ALA A 48 2.31 2.84 -0.02
CA ALA A 48 2.64 1.66 -0.81
C ALA A 48 3.54 0.73 0.02
N ILE A 49 3.27 -0.57 -0.05
CA ILE A 49 4.04 -1.60 0.66
C ILE A 49 4.74 -2.48 -0.37
N SER A 50 6.00 -2.86 -0.07
CA SER A 50 6.73 -3.86 -0.87
C SER A 50 6.03 -5.22 -0.83
N GLY A 51 6.19 -6.04 -1.87
CA GLY A 51 5.58 -7.36 -1.94
C GLY A 51 5.96 -8.28 -0.77
N SER A 52 7.14 -8.09 -0.18
CA SER A 52 7.58 -8.80 1.03
C SER A 52 6.96 -8.27 2.33
N GLY A 53 6.23 -7.15 2.29
CA GLY A 53 5.67 -6.51 3.47
C GLY A 53 6.67 -5.81 4.39
N ASN A 54 7.96 -5.72 4.00
CA ASN A 54 9.01 -5.21 4.88
C ASN A 54 9.28 -3.71 4.73
N ILE A 55 8.90 -3.10 3.61
CA ILE A 55 9.19 -1.69 3.32
C ILE A 55 7.89 -0.96 3.02
N LEU A 56 7.72 0.17 3.68
CA LEU A 56 6.63 1.10 3.45
C LEU A 56 7.16 2.36 2.77
N ALA A 57 6.50 2.78 1.70
CA ALA A 57 6.65 4.09 1.10
C ALA A 57 5.42 4.93 1.42
N VAL A 58 5.62 6.18 1.79
CA VAL A 58 4.54 7.15 2.01
C VAL A 58 4.97 8.51 1.49
N LEU A 59 4.01 9.32 1.10
CA LEU A 59 4.26 10.73 0.84
C LEU A 59 4.09 11.51 2.13
N VAL A 60 5.08 12.31 2.45
CA VAL A 60 5.08 13.23 3.60
C VAL A 60 5.28 14.64 3.10
N GLU A 61 4.50 15.56 3.61
CA GLU A 61 4.69 16.96 3.27
C GLU A 61 6.00 17.50 3.89
N GLN A 62 6.90 17.98 3.05
CA GLN A 62 8.12 18.63 3.45
C GLN A 62 8.23 19.99 2.75
N ARG A 63 8.28 21.07 3.53
CA ARG A 63 8.37 22.43 3.02
C ARG A 63 7.30 22.78 1.98
N GLY A 64 6.05 22.35 2.25
CA GLY A 64 4.90 22.57 1.36
C GLY A 64 4.87 21.70 0.11
N ARG A 65 5.62 20.59 0.08
CA ARG A 65 5.65 19.66 -1.06
C ARG A 65 5.58 18.21 -0.61
N PRO A 66 4.76 17.35 -1.25
CA PRO A 66 4.75 15.92 -0.98
C PRO A 66 6.06 15.29 -1.47
N THR A 67 6.77 14.61 -0.59
CA THR A 67 8.00 13.88 -0.89
C THR A 67 7.89 12.46 -0.37
N VAL A 68 8.40 11.50 -1.15
CA VAL A 68 8.39 10.10 -0.74
C VAL A 68 9.38 9.88 0.40
N GLN A 69 8.94 9.15 1.41
CA GLN A 69 9.77 8.60 2.47
C GLN A 69 9.61 7.10 2.52
N LEU A 70 10.72 6.41 2.76
CA LEU A 70 10.76 4.98 2.95
C LEU A 70 11.00 4.64 4.41
N ARG A 71 10.41 3.54 4.86
CA ARG A 71 10.59 3.02 6.20
C ARG A 71 10.70 1.50 6.16
N ASP A 72 11.67 0.96 6.88
CA ASP A 72 11.74 -0.46 7.20
C ASP A 72 10.70 -0.77 8.28
N LEU A 73 9.75 -1.65 7.98
CA LEU A 73 8.66 -2.01 8.91
C LEU A 73 9.11 -2.96 10.02
N ARG A 74 10.25 -3.64 9.85
CA ARG A 74 10.79 -4.54 10.87
C ARG A 74 11.52 -3.76 11.97
N THR A 75 12.24 -2.70 11.59
CA THR A 75 13.05 -1.90 12.52
C THR A 75 12.43 -0.55 12.85
N GLY A 76 11.44 -0.11 12.06
CA GLY A 76 10.85 1.23 12.16
C GLY A 76 11.77 2.35 11.66
N GLN A 77 12.96 2.02 11.13
CA GLN A 77 13.95 3.01 10.72
C GLN A 77 13.64 3.61 9.35
N PRO A 78 13.91 4.92 9.16
CA PRO A 78 13.81 5.53 7.85
C PRO A 78 14.91 4.98 6.93
N LEU A 79 14.54 4.74 5.67
CA LEU A 79 15.47 4.31 4.63
C LEU A 79 15.77 5.47 3.68
N PRO A 80 17.04 5.65 3.27
CA PRO A 80 17.40 6.75 2.39
C PRO A 80 16.88 6.54 0.96
N THR A 81 16.54 7.64 0.30
CA THR A 81 16.40 7.75 -1.14
C THR A 81 17.59 8.55 -1.67
N ARG A 82 18.24 8.10 -2.74
CA ARG A 82 19.49 8.70 -3.23
C ARG A 82 19.27 9.73 -4.33
N HIS A 83 18.35 9.45 -5.24
CA HIS A 83 18.17 10.23 -6.46
C HIS A 83 16.87 11.02 -6.53
N LEU A 84 15.94 10.73 -5.64
CA LEU A 84 14.71 11.48 -5.60
C LEU A 84 14.98 12.82 -4.93
N ASN A 85 14.95 13.86 -5.74
CA ASN A 85 15.22 15.22 -5.29
C ASN A 85 14.12 15.69 -4.34
N ARG A 86 14.48 16.03 -3.11
CA ARG A 86 13.55 16.56 -2.09
C ARG A 86 12.91 17.89 -2.47
N HIS A 87 13.40 18.56 -3.50
CA HIS A 87 12.85 19.81 -4.00
C HIS A 87 11.75 19.62 -5.05
N GLN A 88 11.55 18.40 -5.53
CA GLN A 88 10.48 18.08 -6.48
C GLN A 88 9.31 17.40 -5.77
N PRO A 89 8.07 17.72 -6.11
CA PRO A 89 6.93 16.99 -5.59
C PRO A 89 6.90 15.58 -6.16
N HIS A 90 6.54 14.62 -5.32
CA HIS A 90 6.36 13.23 -5.68
C HIS A 90 4.88 12.85 -5.57
N SER A 91 4.46 11.87 -6.36
CA SER A 91 3.15 11.22 -6.25
C SER A 91 3.21 9.76 -6.67
N SER A 92 2.21 8.99 -6.30
CA SER A 92 2.00 7.60 -6.72
C SER A 92 3.21 6.70 -6.48
N PRO A 93 3.71 6.56 -5.23
CA PRO A 93 4.81 5.64 -4.95
C PRO A 93 4.38 4.19 -5.17
N SER A 94 5.29 3.35 -5.66
CA SER A 94 5.12 1.91 -5.81
C SER A 94 6.44 1.20 -5.59
N LEU A 95 6.40 0.02 -4.96
CA LEU A 95 7.58 -0.75 -4.57
C LEU A 95 7.58 -2.14 -5.22
N SER A 96 8.76 -2.61 -5.59
CA SER A 96 8.97 -3.99 -6.00
C SER A 96 8.94 -4.96 -4.80
N TRP A 97 9.11 -6.27 -5.05
CA TRP A 97 8.97 -7.32 -4.03
C TRP A 97 9.82 -7.08 -2.79
N ASN A 98 11.12 -6.95 -2.93
CA ASN A 98 12.03 -6.69 -1.81
C ASN A 98 12.19 -5.18 -1.52
N GLY A 99 11.49 -4.32 -2.26
CA GLY A 99 11.65 -2.87 -2.20
C GLY A 99 13.00 -2.39 -2.74
N ARG A 100 13.65 -3.20 -3.60
CA ARG A 100 14.84 -2.78 -4.34
C ARG A 100 14.52 -1.59 -5.23
N TYR A 101 13.41 -1.66 -5.94
CA TYR A 101 12.97 -0.59 -6.82
C TYR A 101 11.84 0.21 -6.19
N LEU A 102 12.02 1.51 -6.22
CA LEU A 102 11.01 2.49 -5.85
C LEU A 102 10.62 3.30 -7.08
N ALA A 103 9.39 3.15 -7.54
CA ALA A 103 8.83 3.95 -8.61
C ALA A 103 8.01 5.10 -8.04
N VAL A 104 8.17 6.30 -8.58
CA VAL A 104 7.38 7.49 -8.24
C VAL A 104 7.14 8.33 -9.47
N ILE A 105 6.10 9.16 -9.44
CA ILE A 105 5.94 10.25 -10.39
C ILE A 105 6.59 11.48 -9.78
N THR A 106 7.47 12.14 -10.52
CA THR A 106 8.07 13.43 -10.15
C THR A 106 7.61 14.51 -11.11
N GLN A 107 7.65 15.75 -10.63
CA GLN A 107 7.38 16.91 -11.48
C GLN A 107 8.67 17.69 -11.72
N ARG A 108 9.03 17.89 -12.99
CA ARG A 108 10.16 18.71 -13.39
C ARG A 108 9.66 19.84 -14.30
N GLY A 109 9.69 21.06 -13.79
CA GLY A 109 9.07 22.18 -14.46
C GLY A 109 7.56 21.96 -14.62
N ASN A 110 7.06 22.06 -15.85
CA ASN A 110 5.64 21.86 -16.16
C ASN A 110 5.30 20.43 -16.60
N ARG A 111 6.23 19.48 -16.48
CA ARG A 111 6.05 18.09 -16.91
C ARG A 111 6.17 17.10 -15.76
N ARG A 112 5.36 16.06 -15.85
CA ARG A 112 5.44 14.90 -14.96
C ARG A 112 6.17 13.76 -15.66
N MET A 113 6.95 13.02 -14.91
CA MET A 113 7.65 11.82 -15.40
C MET A 113 7.68 10.73 -14.33
N ALA A 114 7.64 9.49 -14.76
CA ALA A 114 7.90 8.37 -13.86
C ALA A 114 9.42 8.23 -13.69
N VAL A 115 9.85 7.99 -12.46
CA VAL A 115 11.26 7.70 -12.13
C VAL A 115 11.29 6.45 -11.28
N ILE A 116 12.16 5.51 -11.63
CA ILE A 116 12.45 4.33 -10.81
C ILE A 116 13.84 4.47 -10.23
N GLU A 117 13.94 4.47 -8.90
CA GLU A 117 15.21 4.41 -8.17
C GLU A 117 15.56 2.96 -7.86
N ASP A 118 16.68 2.44 -8.37
CA ASP A 118 17.28 1.19 -7.90
C ASP A 118 18.09 1.49 -6.64
N ARG A 119 17.55 1.12 -5.50
CA ARG A 119 18.13 1.38 -4.18
C ARG A 119 19.37 0.54 -3.90
N LEU A 120 19.54 -0.59 -4.60
CA LEU A 120 20.72 -1.44 -4.47
C LEU A 120 21.94 -0.81 -5.18
N THR A 121 21.77 -0.42 -6.44
CA THR A 121 22.86 0.16 -7.24
C THR A 121 22.99 1.67 -7.08
N GLY A 122 21.94 2.32 -6.57
CA GLY A 122 21.87 3.75 -6.47
C GLY A 122 21.67 4.43 -7.83
N ARG A 123 21.08 3.77 -8.82
CA ARG A 123 20.77 4.34 -10.14
C ARG A 123 19.33 4.83 -10.18
N ALA A 124 19.10 5.89 -10.95
CA ALA A 124 17.76 6.35 -11.27
C ALA A 124 17.46 6.15 -12.75
N HIS A 125 16.29 5.61 -13.04
CA HIS A 125 15.80 5.35 -14.39
C HIS A 125 14.59 6.27 -14.65
N PRO A 126 14.81 7.45 -15.29
CA PRO A 126 13.71 8.29 -15.70
C PRO A 126 13.02 7.66 -16.91
N LEU A 127 11.71 7.46 -16.82
CA LEU A 127 10.90 6.84 -17.85
C LEU A 127 10.00 7.88 -18.49
N ARG A 128 9.99 7.89 -19.80
CA ARG A 128 9.06 8.69 -20.59
C ARG A 128 7.85 7.84 -20.96
N SER A 129 6.67 8.40 -20.78
CA SER A 129 5.45 7.79 -21.30
C SER A 129 5.49 7.76 -22.82
N PRO A 130 5.10 6.64 -23.47
CA PRO A 130 4.84 6.62 -24.90
C PRO A 130 3.86 7.74 -25.29
N GLY A 131 4.09 8.40 -26.42
CA GLY A 131 3.26 9.55 -26.82
C GLY A 131 3.48 10.83 -26.01
N ASN A 132 4.45 10.85 -25.07
CA ASN A 132 4.82 12.01 -24.28
C ASN A 132 3.68 12.58 -23.40
N HIS A 133 2.80 11.69 -22.93
CA HIS A 133 1.71 12.03 -22.03
C HIS A 133 2.21 12.21 -20.59
N ASP A 134 1.57 13.07 -19.84
CA ASP A 134 1.88 13.26 -18.43
C ASP A 134 1.28 12.13 -17.57
N PRO A 135 2.10 11.34 -16.84
CA PRO A 135 1.59 10.32 -15.97
C PRO A 135 0.89 10.93 -14.75
N VAL A 136 -0.20 10.29 -14.30
CA VAL A 136 -1.01 10.72 -13.15
C VAL A 136 -0.93 9.70 -12.03
N ARG A 137 -0.88 8.41 -12.37
CA ARG A 137 -0.68 7.30 -11.43
C ARG A 137 0.23 6.26 -12.05
N LEU A 138 0.89 5.50 -11.20
CA LEU A 138 1.69 4.36 -11.61
C LEU A 138 1.49 3.17 -10.69
N SER A 139 1.78 1.99 -11.21
CA SER A 139 1.88 0.75 -10.45
C SER A 139 2.99 -0.09 -11.02
N LEU A 140 3.96 -0.45 -10.19
CA LEU A 140 5.09 -1.31 -10.53
C LEU A 140 4.73 -2.76 -10.19
N SER A 141 5.01 -3.70 -11.10
CA SER A 141 4.87 -5.12 -10.79
C SER A 141 5.84 -5.53 -9.68
N PRO A 142 5.50 -6.53 -8.86
CA PRO A 142 6.36 -6.98 -7.77
C PRO A 142 7.77 -7.39 -8.21
N ASP A 143 7.89 -7.98 -9.38
CA ASP A 143 9.17 -8.37 -9.99
C ASP A 143 9.92 -7.20 -10.66
N ALA A 144 9.33 -6.01 -10.69
CA ALA A 144 9.83 -4.80 -11.35
C ALA A 144 9.98 -4.92 -12.88
N GLN A 145 9.38 -5.94 -13.51
CA GLN A 145 9.51 -6.13 -14.97
C GLN A 145 8.45 -5.38 -15.76
N ARG A 146 7.40 -4.88 -15.12
CA ARG A 146 6.32 -4.12 -15.77
C ARG A 146 5.91 -2.91 -14.96
N LEU A 147 5.62 -1.84 -15.67
CA LEU A 147 5.08 -0.62 -15.09
C LEU A 147 3.79 -0.24 -15.81
N ALA A 148 2.70 -0.11 -15.06
CA ALA A 148 1.46 0.47 -15.55
C ALA A 148 1.47 1.98 -15.25
N LEU A 149 1.22 2.80 -16.25
CA LEU A 149 1.07 4.25 -16.15
C LEU A 149 -0.35 4.65 -16.51
N GLN A 150 -1.03 5.31 -15.62
CA GLN A 150 -2.25 6.02 -15.97
C GLN A 150 -1.87 7.41 -16.48
N VAL A 151 -2.27 7.73 -17.70
CA VAL A 151 -1.97 9.00 -18.37
C VAL A 151 -3.25 9.73 -18.75
N SER A 152 -3.17 11.05 -18.87
CA SER A 152 -4.24 11.88 -19.40
C SER A 152 -3.92 12.23 -20.85
N ASP A 153 -4.80 11.84 -21.78
CA ASP A 153 -4.70 12.17 -23.20
C ASP A 153 -5.99 12.88 -23.64
N ARG A 154 -5.90 14.17 -23.94
CA ARG A 154 -7.03 15.00 -24.40
C ARG A 154 -8.30 14.88 -23.56
N GLY A 155 -8.14 14.87 -22.24
CA GLY A 155 -9.23 14.71 -21.27
C GLY A 155 -9.75 13.28 -21.08
N ARG A 156 -9.10 12.28 -21.67
CA ARG A 156 -9.41 10.87 -21.48
C ARG A 156 -8.32 10.18 -20.69
N TRP A 157 -8.72 9.26 -19.82
CA TRP A 157 -7.78 8.42 -19.08
C TRP A 157 -7.39 7.21 -19.94
N ARG A 158 -6.10 6.92 -19.98
CA ARG A 158 -5.54 5.72 -20.61
C ARG A 158 -4.58 5.04 -19.65
N VAL A 159 -4.39 3.75 -19.82
CA VAL A 159 -3.36 2.97 -19.14
C VAL A 159 -2.35 2.50 -20.18
N GLU A 160 -1.10 2.84 -19.95
CA GLU A 160 0.04 2.41 -20.75
C GLU A 160 0.83 1.38 -19.95
N LEU A 161 1.22 0.27 -20.58
CA LEU A 161 2.07 -0.75 -19.98
C LEU A 161 3.46 -0.64 -20.58
N LEU A 162 4.46 -0.50 -19.73
CA LEU A 162 5.87 -0.47 -20.08
C LEU A 162 6.51 -1.81 -19.68
N ASP A 163 7.24 -2.43 -20.60
CA ASP A 163 8.11 -3.56 -20.32
C ASP A 163 9.47 -3.02 -19.87
N LEU A 164 9.91 -3.44 -18.71
CA LEU A 164 11.16 -3.02 -18.08
C LEU A 164 12.23 -4.15 -18.04
N SER A 165 11.93 -5.32 -18.60
CA SER A 165 12.81 -6.49 -18.56
C SER A 165 14.19 -6.25 -19.19
N GLY A 166 14.28 -5.34 -20.17
CA GLY A 166 15.56 -4.91 -20.75
C GLY A 166 16.25 -3.77 -20.01
N VAL A 167 15.65 -3.22 -18.95
CA VAL A 167 16.14 -2.05 -18.22
C VAL A 167 16.48 -2.37 -16.77
N LEU A 168 15.67 -3.21 -16.14
CA LEU A 168 15.78 -3.57 -14.73
C LEU A 168 15.99 -5.09 -14.59
N GLU A 169 16.78 -5.46 -13.60
CA GLU A 169 16.85 -6.85 -13.15
C GLU A 169 15.59 -7.21 -12.37
N ALA A 170 15.14 -8.47 -12.47
CA ALA A 170 13.96 -8.90 -11.74
C ALA A 170 14.18 -8.92 -10.23
N ASP A 171 13.28 -8.26 -9.48
CA ASP A 171 13.26 -8.29 -8.01
C ASP A 171 12.36 -9.45 -7.56
N ARG A 172 12.97 -10.58 -7.21
CA ARG A 172 12.28 -11.83 -6.89
C ARG A 172 12.30 -12.12 -5.40
N PRO A 173 11.30 -12.86 -4.89
CA PRO A 173 11.36 -13.41 -3.53
C PRO A 173 12.64 -14.22 -3.34
N GLY A 174 13.33 -14.02 -2.22
CA GLY A 174 14.48 -14.86 -1.87
C GLY A 174 14.06 -16.32 -1.75
N GLY A 175 14.72 -17.23 -2.47
CA GLY A 175 14.46 -18.66 -2.42
C GLY A 175 13.66 -19.26 -3.57
N LEU A 176 13.02 -18.48 -4.41
CA LEU A 176 12.44 -18.97 -5.67
C LEU A 176 13.56 -19.11 -6.72
N ARG A 177 14.23 -20.25 -6.74
CA ARG A 177 14.96 -20.70 -7.94
C ARG A 177 13.90 -21.08 -8.96
N LEU A 178 13.84 -20.41 -10.09
CA LEU A 178 13.18 -20.99 -11.25
C LEU A 178 13.99 -22.22 -11.63
N SER A 179 13.41 -23.41 -11.40
CA SER A 179 13.87 -24.59 -12.11
C SER A 179 13.64 -24.29 -13.59
N THR A 180 14.70 -24.05 -14.30
CA THR A 180 14.75 -24.19 -15.75
C THR A 180 14.61 -25.69 -16.00
N ASP A 181 13.39 -26.18 -16.01
CA ASP A 181 13.05 -27.43 -16.69
C ASP A 181 13.15 -27.12 -18.18
N GLU A 182 14.37 -27.16 -18.66
CA GLU A 182 14.66 -27.30 -20.08
C GLU A 182 14.26 -28.73 -20.47
N PRO A 183 13.28 -28.94 -21.34
CA PRO A 183 13.00 -30.28 -21.84
C PRO A 183 14.21 -30.70 -22.64
N THR A 184 14.94 -31.67 -22.11
CA THR A 184 16.00 -32.40 -22.84
C THR A 184 15.37 -33.12 -24.03
N PRO A 185 15.98 -33.01 -25.24
CA PRO A 185 15.47 -33.61 -26.46
C PRO A 185 15.43 -35.15 -26.45
#